data_17d0d5971ee279edbb3d77f67584097b
#
_entry.id   17d0d5971ee279edbb3d77f67584097b
#
_cell.length_a   1.000
_cell.length_b   1.000
_cell.length_c   1.000
_cell.angle_alpha   90.00
_cell.angle_beta   90.00
_cell.angle_gamma   90.00
#
_symmetry.space_group_name_H-M   'P 1'
#
loop_
_entity.id
_entity.type
_entity.pdbx_description
1 polymer ?
#
loop_
_entity_poly.entity_id
_entity_poly.type
_entity_poly.pdbx_seq_one_letter_code
_entity_poly.pdbx_strand_id
1 'polypeptide(L)'
;MIAANKPPAFGLGPIHNCYGCCGYGRGPYHKKKLNSRTDQLHLICGSCYLPKENKEKPLGEDAHFICHDAQTIGVADGVGGWARKGVDAGEYARGLMNHAKKTATGITRSSAAAVDPRKVLSEAYANNAGVQGSSTACILSLDKERGTLHAVNVGDSGFMVFRDNMCFFKSSTQQRSFNCPYQLGNCVGGDCPEAAEEFEVEELRPGDIIVLGTDGLLDNIFASEIEEVIVAYDVSGQDCEELASYIANRALYNSLDKYNVSPFQMEAQKAGREHVGGKIDDITVVVARVLASTKNKNKNIYKKLSIERNTGTTTRAYSLKFQFHIGERHKAFDVPCQNAFLRYTFSCFRNSANLAKRFLECAT
;
A
#
# COMPACT_ATOMS: atom_id res chain seq x y z
N MET A 1 -14.60 65.71 14.04
CA MET A 1 -15.71 65.06 14.77
C MET A 1 -16.71 64.59 13.76
N ILE A 2 -16.73 63.33 13.38
CA ILE A 2 -17.85 62.65 12.73
C ILE A 2 -17.86 61.24 13.28
N ALA A 3 -18.92 60.85 13.97
CA ALA A 3 -19.11 59.62 14.64
C ALA A 3 -19.46 58.50 13.65
N ALA A 4 -18.80 57.35 13.78
CA ALA A 4 -19.10 56.16 13.04
C ALA A 4 -20.18 55.35 13.75
N ASN A 5 -21.33 55.14 13.08
CA ASN A 5 -22.43 54.29 13.53
C ASN A 5 -22.07 52.81 13.31
N LYS A 6 -22.25 52.02 14.39
CA LYS A 6 -22.27 50.56 14.32
C LYS A 6 -23.66 50.06 13.86
N PRO A 7 -23.74 49.04 13.01
CA PRO A 7 -25.01 48.36 12.75
C PRO A 7 -25.37 47.35 13.87
N PRO A 8 -26.69 47.04 14.05
CA PRO A 8 -27.17 46.20 15.13
C PRO A 8 -26.95 44.70 14.91
N ALA A 9 -26.72 44.00 16.01
CA ALA A 9 -26.62 42.54 16.06
C ALA A 9 -28.02 41.91 15.94
N PHE A 10 -28.18 41.02 14.92
CA PHE A 10 -29.32 40.15 14.83
C PHE A 10 -29.08 38.87 15.65
N GLY A 11 -29.87 38.68 16.69
CA GLY A 11 -29.95 37.46 17.48
C GLY A 11 -30.67 36.36 16.68
N LEU A 12 -30.05 35.23 16.51
CA LEU A 12 -30.67 34.00 16.02
C LEU A 12 -31.19 33.20 17.22
N GLY A 13 -32.51 33.05 17.30
CA GLY A 13 -33.18 32.17 18.27
C GLY A 13 -33.00 30.70 17.90
N PRO A 14 -33.32 29.75 18.80
CA PRO A 14 -33.04 28.33 18.61
C PRO A 14 -34.03 27.70 17.60
N ILE A 15 -33.46 27.01 16.61
CA ILE A 15 -34.23 26.22 15.64
C ILE A 15 -34.58 24.88 16.31
N HIS A 16 -35.88 24.64 16.53
CA HIS A 16 -36.40 23.33 16.94
C HIS A 16 -36.31 22.34 15.77
N ASN A 17 -35.47 21.33 15.92
CA ASN A 17 -35.42 20.17 15.03
C ASN A 17 -36.58 19.21 15.35
N CYS A 18 -37.58 19.16 14.44
CA CYS A 18 -38.50 18.05 14.36
C CYS A 18 -37.93 16.96 13.44
N TYR A 19 -37.39 15.89 14.00
CA TYR A 19 -37.14 14.65 13.29
C TYR A 19 -38.31 13.69 13.52
N GLY A 20 -39.08 13.49 12.46
CA GLY A 20 -40.08 12.44 12.37
C GLY A 20 -39.39 11.05 12.28
N CYS A 21 -39.83 10.17 13.16
CA CYS A 21 -39.41 8.78 13.27
C CYS A 21 -39.84 7.97 12.06
N CYS A 22 -38.91 7.41 11.29
CA CYS A 22 -39.11 6.16 10.58
C CYS A 22 -38.22 5.09 11.24
N GLY A 23 -38.85 4.30 12.10
CA GLY A 23 -38.21 3.17 12.76
C GLY A 23 -37.97 2.03 11.77
N TYR A 24 -36.72 1.83 11.35
CA TYR A 24 -36.25 0.53 10.87
C TYR A 24 -35.64 -0.22 12.06
N GLY A 25 -36.31 -1.29 12.46
CA GLY A 25 -35.87 -2.19 13.53
C GLY A 25 -34.50 -2.77 13.22
N ARG A 26 -33.47 -2.32 13.92
CA ARG A 26 -32.20 -3.02 14.00
C ARG A 26 -32.43 -4.28 14.84
N GLY A 27 -32.42 -5.44 14.19
CA GLY A 27 -32.32 -6.71 14.88
C GLY A 27 -31.08 -6.72 15.77
N PRO A 28 -31.10 -7.51 16.87
CA PRO A 28 -29.98 -7.52 17.79
C PRO A 28 -28.75 -8.10 17.08
N TYR A 29 -27.76 -7.26 16.80
CA TYR A 29 -26.42 -7.74 16.48
C TYR A 29 -25.92 -8.48 17.70
N HIS A 30 -25.96 -9.82 17.64
CA HIS A 30 -25.25 -10.65 18.57
C HIS A 30 -23.75 -10.30 18.42
N LYS A 31 -23.22 -9.50 19.34
CA LYS A 31 -21.79 -9.44 19.62
C LYS A 31 -21.37 -10.87 19.94
N LYS A 32 -20.86 -11.61 18.95
CA LYS A 32 -20.08 -12.80 19.24
C LYS A 32 -18.90 -12.32 20.06
N LYS A 33 -18.99 -12.46 21.40
CA LYS A 33 -17.81 -12.40 22.26
C LYS A 33 -16.80 -13.37 21.63
N LEU A 34 -15.64 -12.87 21.20
CA LEU A 34 -14.51 -13.72 20.93
C LEU A 34 -14.34 -14.61 22.15
N ASN A 35 -14.55 -15.89 21.99
CA ASN A 35 -14.31 -16.84 23.07
C ASN A 35 -12.82 -16.79 23.35
N SER A 36 -12.47 -16.23 24.49
CA SER A 36 -11.13 -16.00 24.98
C SER A 36 -10.37 -17.31 25.17
N ARG A 37 -9.91 -17.98 24.11
CA ARG A 37 -8.86 -19.01 24.26
C ARG A 37 -8.33 -19.72 23.01
N THR A 38 -8.77 -19.49 21.76
CA THR A 38 -8.37 -20.43 20.70
C THR A 38 -7.90 -19.86 19.38
N ASP A 39 -8.20 -18.64 19.03
CA ASP A 39 -7.89 -18.16 17.68
C ASP A 39 -6.82 -17.06 17.70
N GLN A 40 -5.55 -17.47 17.57
CA GLN A 40 -4.47 -16.52 17.31
C GLN A 40 -4.63 -15.95 15.90
N LEU A 41 -4.42 -14.64 15.77
CA LEU A 41 -4.39 -14.01 14.45
C LEU A 41 -3.06 -14.25 13.74
N HIS A 42 -3.09 -14.25 12.41
CA HIS A 42 -1.89 -14.26 11.59
C HIS A 42 -2.12 -13.49 10.29
N LEU A 43 -1.04 -12.98 9.71
CA LEU A 43 -1.04 -12.31 8.43
C LEU A 43 -0.64 -13.28 7.32
N ILE A 44 -1.41 -13.28 6.23
CA ILE A 44 -0.95 -13.73 4.94
C ILE A 44 -0.64 -12.47 4.11
N CYS A 45 0.51 -12.45 3.44
CA CYS A 45 1.00 -11.25 2.80
C CYS A 45 1.41 -11.54 1.36
N GLY A 46 1.23 -10.53 0.50
CA GLY A 46 1.77 -10.48 -0.84
C GLY A 46 2.23 -9.07 -1.18
N SER A 47 3.03 -8.90 -2.22
CA SER A 47 3.59 -7.60 -2.60
C SER A 47 3.68 -7.44 -4.10
N CYS A 48 3.64 -6.19 -4.54
CA CYS A 48 3.92 -5.78 -5.91
C CYS A 48 4.85 -4.57 -5.87
N TYR A 49 5.90 -4.59 -6.69
CA TYR A 49 6.81 -3.48 -6.88
C TYR A 49 6.90 -3.13 -8.36
N LEU A 50 6.63 -1.88 -8.69
CA LEU A 50 6.70 -1.32 -10.03
C LEU A 50 7.70 -0.15 -10.02
N PRO A 51 8.97 -0.39 -10.43
CA PRO A 51 9.94 0.68 -10.53
C PRO A 51 9.56 1.66 -11.64
N LYS A 52 9.78 2.96 -11.41
CA LYS A 52 9.64 3.99 -12.44
C LYS A 52 10.65 3.73 -13.56
N GLU A 53 10.26 4.05 -14.78
CA GLU A 53 11.13 3.83 -15.93
C GLU A 53 12.37 4.72 -15.85
N ASN A 54 13.51 4.11 -15.52
CA ASN A 54 14.81 4.77 -15.48
C ASN A 54 15.90 3.79 -15.97
N LYS A 55 16.50 4.08 -17.12
CA LYS A 55 17.53 3.23 -17.72
C LYS A 55 18.82 3.14 -16.89
N GLU A 56 19.12 4.17 -16.11
CA GLU A 56 20.31 4.22 -15.25
C GLU A 56 20.06 3.50 -13.92
N LYS A 57 18.81 3.41 -13.48
CA LYS A 57 18.38 2.76 -12.24
C LYS A 57 17.22 1.79 -12.48
N PRO A 58 17.46 0.69 -13.20
CA PRO A 58 16.39 -0.23 -13.61
C PRO A 58 15.74 -0.97 -12.43
N LEU A 59 16.38 -0.99 -11.26
CA LEU A 59 15.85 -1.58 -10.03
C LEU A 59 14.99 -0.61 -9.22
N GLY A 60 14.93 0.68 -9.61
CA GLY A 60 14.30 1.74 -8.82
C GLY A 60 15.00 2.00 -7.49
N GLU A 61 14.36 2.82 -6.66
CA GLU A 61 14.91 3.28 -5.38
C GLU A 61 14.15 2.73 -4.17
N ASP A 62 13.00 2.06 -4.38
CA ASP A 62 12.21 1.43 -3.32
C ASP A 62 12.73 0.06 -2.90
N ALA A 63 12.34 -0.33 -1.69
CA ALA A 63 12.54 -1.67 -1.16
C ALA A 63 11.42 -2.09 -0.22
N HIS A 64 11.21 -3.40 -0.08
CA HIS A 64 10.26 -3.96 0.88
C HIS A 64 10.72 -5.31 1.41
N PHE A 65 10.10 -5.76 2.50
CA PHE A 65 10.26 -7.12 2.98
C PHE A 65 8.95 -7.68 3.55
N ILE A 66 8.82 -8.99 3.48
CA ILE A 66 7.81 -9.79 4.16
C ILE A 66 8.52 -10.86 4.97
N CYS A 67 8.24 -10.94 6.28
CA CYS A 67 8.73 -11.97 7.19
C CYS A 67 7.54 -12.69 7.83
N HIS A 68 7.08 -13.77 7.17
CA HIS A 68 5.90 -14.53 7.61
C HIS A 68 6.05 -15.10 9.02
N ASP A 69 7.23 -15.63 9.37
CA ASP A 69 7.47 -16.22 10.70
C ASP A 69 7.35 -15.16 11.80
N ALA A 70 7.89 -13.96 11.55
CA ALA A 70 7.85 -12.83 12.47
C ALA A 70 6.54 -12.05 12.40
N GLN A 71 5.67 -12.32 11.41
CA GLN A 71 4.46 -11.54 11.14
C GLN A 71 4.76 -10.05 11.01
N THR A 72 5.86 -9.75 10.32
CA THR A 72 6.41 -8.40 10.18
C THR A 72 6.62 -8.10 8.70
N ILE A 73 6.19 -6.92 8.28
CA ILE A 73 6.32 -6.40 6.91
C ILE A 73 6.91 -5.00 6.95
N GLY A 74 7.52 -4.56 5.87
CA GLY A 74 8.06 -3.19 5.81
C GLY A 74 8.35 -2.74 4.39
N VAL A 75 8.36 -1.40 4.22
CA VAL A 75 8.74 -0.71 3.00
C VAL A 75 9.73 0.41 3.31
N ALA A 76 10.50 0.80 2.32
CA ALA A 76 11.40 1.94 2.35
C ALA A 76 11.51 2.54 0.95
N ASP A 77 11.43 3.86 0.86
CA ASP A 77 11.64 4.65 -0.36
C ASP A 77 12.97 5.37 -0.27
N GLY A 78 13.85 5.09 -1.20
CA GLY A 78 15.18 5.69 -1.30
C GLY A 78 15.11 7.11 -1.86
N VAL A 79 15.62 8.09 -1.11
CA VAL A 79 15.52 9.51 -1.47
C VAL A 79 16.32 9.85 -2.73
N GLY A 80 15.62 10.05 -3.85
CA GLY A 80 16.18 10.27 -5.19
C GLY A 80 17.13 11.48 -5.32
N GLY A 81 17.09 12.43 -4.37
CA GLY A 81 17.99 13.58 -4.32
C GLY A 81 19.48 13.24 -4.27
N TRP A 82 19.84 12.05 -3.81
CA TRP A 82 21.18 11.52 -3.77
C TRP A 82 21.82 11.29 -5.14
N ALA A 83 21.01 11.10 -6.18
CA ALA A 83 21.48 10.95 -7.54
C ALA A 83 22.34 12.12 -8.00
N ARG A 84 22.11 13.34 -7.49
CA ARG A 84 22.94 14.53 -7.75
C ARG A 84 24.36 14.40 -7.22
N LYS A 85 24.59 13.49 -6.30
CA LYS A 85 25.91 13.16 -5.70
C LYS A 85 26.48 11.85 -6.26
N GLY A 86 25.84 11.25 -7.26
CA GLY A 86 26.24 9.97 -7.84
C GLY A 86 25.96 8.76 -6.95
N VAL A 87 25.06 8.89 -5.95
CA VAL A 87 24.69 7.83 -5.01
C VAL A 87 23.36 7.22 -5.41
N ASP A 88 23.27 5.88 -5.43
CA ASP A 88 22.04 5.13 -5.58
C ASP A 88 21.32 5.00 -4.21
N ALA A 89 20.28 5.79 -3.97
CA ALA A 89 19.50 5.72 -2.74
C ALA A 89 18.77 4.37 -2.58
N GLY A 90 18.51 3.66 -3.67
CA GLY A 90 17.94 2.33 -3.63
C GLY A 90 18.84 1.29 -2.94
N GLU A 91 20.18 1.46 -2.98
CA GLU A 91 21.08 0.61 -2.20
C GLU A 91 20.86 0.79 -0.69
N TYR A 92 20.64 2.04 -0.24
CA TYR A 92 20.34 2.32 1.15
C TYR A 92 19.01 1.70 1.57
N ALA A 93 17.94 1.89 0.79
CA ALA A 93 16.61 1.34 1.06
C ALA A 93 16.63 -0.20 1.08
N ARG A 94 17.27 -0.83 0.08
CA ARG A 94 17.43 -2.29 0.00
C ARG A 94 18.24 -2.84 1.17
N GLY A 95 19.34 -2.18 1.55
CA GLY A 95 20.15 -2.51 2.71
C GLY A 95 19.33 -2.49 3.99
N LEU A 96 18.61 -1.38 4.23
CA LEU A 96 17.77 -1.18 5.41
C LEU A 96 16.69 -2.28 5.53
N MET A 97 15.96 -2.57 4.46
CA MET A 97 14.91 -3.60 4.46
C MET A 97 15.46 -5.01 4.61
N ASN A 98 16.64 -5.31 4.06
CA ASN A 98 17.32 -6.59 4.25
C ASN A 98 17.77 -6.79 5.71
N HIS A 99 18.29 -5.75 6.36
CA HIS A 99 18.65 -5.79 7.78
C HIS A 99 17.40 -5.91 8.66
N ALA A 100 16.32 -5.17 8.36
CA ALA A 100 15.05 -5.28 9.06
C ALA A 100 14.50 -6.72 9.03
N LYS A 101 14.48 -7.35 7.85
CA LYS A 101 14.06 -8.75 7.71
C LYS A 101 14.91 -9.72 8.53
N LYS A 102 16.25 -9.53 8.52
CA LYS A 102 17.16 -10.36 9.32
C LYS A 102 16.92 -10.20 10.82
N THR A 103 16.76 -8.98 11.30
CA THR A 103 16.46 -8.67 12.70
C THR A 103 15.14 -9.29 13.14
N ALA A 104 14.07 -9.08 12.38
CA ALA A 104 12.74 -9.66 12.67
C ALA A 104 12.81 -11.20 12.76
N THR A 105 13.52 -11.85 11.81
CA THR A 105 13.73 -13.28 11.81
C THR A 105 14.54 -13.74 13.03
N GLY A 106 15.56 -13.00 13.43
CA GLY A 106 16.40 -13.28 14.60
C GLY A 106 15.62 -13.22 15.91
N ILE A 107 14.78 -12.19 16.09
CA ILE A 107 13.92 -12.02 17.27
C ILE A 107 12.95 -13.21 17.39
N THR A 108 12.29 -13.59 16.32
CA THR A 108 11.33 -14.72 16.32
C THR A 108 11.97 -16.04 16.69
N ARG A 109 13.22 -16.27 16.30
CA ARG A 109 13.96 -17.49 16.67
C ARG A 109 14.39 -17.50 18.13
N SER A 110 14.61 -16.36 18.74
CA SER A 110 15.08 -16.22 20.12
C SER A 110 13.97 -16.06 21.14
N SER A 111 12.77 -15.63 20.72
CA SER A 111 11.64 -15.34 21.60
C SER A 111 10.31 -15.66 20.92
N ALA A 112 9.33 -16.12 21.71
CA ALA A 112 7.94 -16.24 21.27
C ALA A 112 7.16 -14.92 21.39
N ALA A 113 7.77 -13.86 21.94
CA ALA A 113 7.13 -12.55 22.08
C ALA A 113 6.87 -11.90 20.71
N ALA A 114 5.90 -11.00 20.68
CA ALA A 114 5.65 -10.16 19.51
C ALA A 114 6.92 -9.39 19.13
N VAL A 115 7.13 -9.20 17.84
CA VAL A 115 8.28 -8.44 17.33
C VAL A 115 7.95 -6.95 17.50
N ASP A 116 8.84 -6.22 18.15
CA ASP A 116 8.77 -4.77 18.27
C ASP A 116 9.34 -4.12 16.98
N PRO A 117 8.51 -3.43 16.19
CA PRO A 117 8.95 -2.80 14.94
C PRO A 117 9.97 -1.68 15.18
N ARG A 118 9.93 -1.00 16.32
CA ARG A 118 10.92 0.02 16.69
C ARG A 118 12.30 -0.57 16.87
N LYS A 119 12.38 -1.70 17.56
CA LYS A 119 13.64 -2.43 17.72
C LYS A 119 14.16 -2.91 16.37
N VAL A 120 13.28 -3.43 15.50
CA VAL A 120 13.64 -3.86 14.14
C VAL A 120 14.24 -2.70 13.36
N LEU A 121 13.60 -1.53 13.39
CA LEU A 121 14.07 -0.33 12.70
C LEU A 121 15.43 0.13 13.23
N SER A 122 15.61 0.20 14.56
CA SER A 122 16.83 0.68 15.20
C SER A 122 18.02 -0.22 14.88
N GLU A 123 17.85 -1.54 14.96
CA GLU A 123 18.91 -2.49 14.62
C GLU A 123 19.21 -2.49 13.11
N ALA A 124 18.18 -2.38 12.25
CA ALA A 124 18.37 -2.29 10.81
C ALA A 124 19.16 -1.04 10.42
N TYR A 125 18.81 0.11 10.99
CA TYR A 125 19.50 1.37 10.78
C TYR A 125 20.97 1.28 11.20
N ALA A 126 21.27 0.75 12.40
CA ALA A 126 22.62 0.58 12.90
C ALA A 126 23.46 -0.33 11.98
N ASN A 127 22.87 -1.43 11.50
CA ASN A 127 23.54 -2.38 10.60
C ASN A 127 23.70 -1.82 9.16
N ASN A 128 22.96 -0.76 8.79
CA ASN A 128 23.06 -0.10 7.49
C ASN A 128 24.00 1.11 7.50
N ALA A 129 24.71 1.36 8.59
CA ALA A 129 25.55 2.55 8.80
C ALA A 129 26.67 2.74 7.75
N GLY A 130 27.12 1.64 7.10
CA GLY A 130 28.15 1.68 6.06
C GLY A 130 27.63 2.03 4.66
N VAL A 131 26.29 2.11 4.45
CA VAL A 131 25.69 2.39 3.15
C VAL A 131 25.41 3.89 3.05
N GLN A 132 25.91 4.53 1.99
CA GLN A 132 25.63 5.93 1.72
C GLN A 132 24.24 6.08 1.10
N GLY A 133 23.50 7.10 1.57
CA GLY A 133 22.14 7.36 1.11
C GLY A 133 21.22 7.69 2.26
N SER A 134 19.94 7.77 1.95
CA SER A 134 18.86 7.90 2.92
C SER A 134 17.57 7.33 2.34
N SER A 135 16.63 6.96 3.21
CA SER A 135 15.30 6.49 2.80
C SER A 135 14.26 6.78 3.87
N THR A 136 12.99 6.72 3.47
CA THR A 136 11.88 6.53 4.41
C THR A 136 11.91 5.12 4.99
N ALA A 137 11.08 4.83 5.98
CA ALA A 137 10.81 3.46 6.43
C ALA A 137 9.47 3.37 7.14
N CYS A 138 8.65 2.38 6.75
CA CYS A 138 7.46 2.01 7.48
C CYS A 138 7.50 0.50 7.75
N ILE A 139 7.49 0.10 9.03
CA ILE A 139 7.57 -1.31 9.46
C ILE A 139 6.39 -1.62 10.37
N LEU A 140 5.67 -2.70 10.05
CA LEU A 140 4.50 -3.17 10.77
C LEU A 140 4.73 -4.57 11.32
N SER A 141 4.25 -4.84 12.53
CA SER A 141 4.34 -6.15 13.18
C SER A 141 3.04 -6.50 13.91
N LEU A 142 2.54 -7.72 13.71
CA LEU A 142 1.33 -8.21 14.38
C LEU A 142 1.67 -8.89 15.71
N ASP A 143 1.10 -8.38 16.82
CA ASP A 143 0.95 -9.14 18.04
C ASP A 143 -0.22 -10.13 17.91
N LYS A 144 0.12 -11.41 17.70
CA LYS A 144 -0.84 -12.47 17.47
C LYS A 144 -1.73 -12.77 18.68
N GLU A 145 -1.24 -12.48 19.89
CA GLU A 145 -1.94 -12.78 21.13
C GLU A 145 -2.93 -11.70 21.49
N ARG A 146 -2.55 -10.44 21.27
CA ARG A 146 -3.39 -9.27 21.53
C ARG A 146 -4.30 -8.91 20.37
N GLY A 147 -3.95 -9.32 19.15
CA GLY A 147 -4.64 -8.89 17.93
C GLY A 147 -4.38 -7.42 17.64
N THR A 148 -3.19 -6.92 17.96
CA THR A 148 -2.78 -5.54 17.81
C THR A 148 -1.71 -5.44 16.73
N LEU A 149 -1.83 -4.47 15.83
CA LEU A 149 -0.80 -4.12 14.88
C LEU A 149 0.03 -2.98 15.45
N HIS A 150 1.30 -3.21 15.64
CA HIS A 150 2.27 -2.17 15.99
C HIS A 150 3.00 -1.73 14.73
N ALA A 151 3.20 -0.42 14.59
CA ALA A 151 3.90 0.14 13.44
C ALA A 151 4.82 1.28 13.85
N VAL A 152 5.88 1.47 13.06
CA VAL A 152 6.75 2.66 13.10
C VAL A 152 6.88 3.22 11.70
N ASN A 153 6.86 4.55 11.59
CA ASN A 153 7.03 5.24 10.32
C ASN A 153 8.01 6.40 10.45
N VAL A 154 8.91 6.53 9.47
CA VAL A 154 9.77 7.69 9.25
C VAL A 154 9.57 8.11 7.81
N GLY A 155 8.99 9.29 7.61
CA GLY A 155 8.75 9.86 6.29
C GLY A 155 7.30 9.76 5.82
N ASP A 156 7.11 9.70 4.51
CA ASP A 156 5.82 9.75 3.82
C ASP A 156 5.39 8.43 3.18
N SER A 157 6.15 7.35 3.37
CA SER A 157 5.59 5.99 3.32
C SER A 157 4.55 5.82 4.41
N GLY A 158 3.66 4.83 4.28
CA GLY A 158 2.61 4.65 5.29
C GLY A 158 1.69 3.48 4.99
N PHE A 159 0.65 3.32 5.83
CA PHE A 159 -0.28 2.21 5.70
C PHE A 159 -1.73 2.61 5.97
N MET A 160 -2.63 1.79 5.47
CA MET A 160 -4.08 1.88 5.70
C MET A 160 -4.60 0.53 6.15
N VAL A 161 -5.65 0.52 6.98
CA VAL A 161 -6.34 -0.69 7.42
C VAL A 161 -7.81 -0.61 7.02
N PHE A 162 -8.28 -1.66 6.36
CA PHE A 162 -9.64 -1.77 5.83
C PHE A 162 -10.39 -2.87 6.56
N ARG A 163 -11.62 -2.59 6.93
CA ARG A 163 -12.57 -3.53 7.53
C ARG A 163 -13.91 -3.40 6.81
N ASP A 164 -14.51 -4.53 6.48
CA ASP A 164 -15.78 -4.55 5.74
C ASP A 164 -15.70 -3.68 4.45
N ASN A 165 -14.52 -3.73 3.78
CA ASN A 165 -14.15 -2.99 2.58
C ASN A 165 -14.05 -1.46 2.74
N MET A 166 -14.05 -0.94 3.97
CA MET A 166 -13.92 0.49 4.26
C MET A 166 -12.64 0.79 5.02
N CYS A 167 -11.95 1.86 4.64
CA CYS A 167 -10.77 2.34 5.35
C CYS A 167 -11.17 2.90 6.72
N PHE A 168 -10.72 2.27 7.82
CA PHE A 168 -10.99 2.77 9.15
C PHE A 168 -9.75 3.35 9.84
N PHE A 169 -8.55 3.10 9.30
CA PHE A 169 -7.31 3.66 9.79
C PHE A 169 -6.39 4.03 8.63
N LYS A 170 -5.72 5.17 8.74
CA LYS A 170 -4.64 5.62 7.85
C LYS A 170 -3.56 6.27 8.70
N SER A 171 -2.30 5.86 8.51
CA SER A 171 -1.15 6.50 9.16
C SER A 171 -0.98 7.95 8.69
N SER A 172 -0.44 8.80 9.57
CA SER A 172 0.05 10.12 9.21
C SER A 172 1.34 10.02 8.39
N THR A 173 1.66 11.11 7.69
CA THR A 173 2.93 11.28 6.98
C THR A 173 3.81 12.29 7.71
N GLN A 174 5.13 12.07 7.71
CA GLN A 174 6.09 12.98 8.31
C GLN A 174 6.87 13.71 7.21
N GLN A 175 6.57 14.98 7.03
CA GLN A 175 7.27 15.86 6.08
C GLN A 175 7.69 17.15 6.78
N ARG A 176 8.89 17.65 6.46
CA ARG A 176 9.41 18.96 6.91
C ARG A 176 8.76 20.11 6.16
N SER A 177 8.43 19.86 4.91
CA SER A 177 7.68 20.73 3.99
C SER A 177 7.11 19.84 2.89
N PHE A 178 6.24 20.39 2.07
CA PHE A 178 5.65 19.64 0.95
C PHE A 178 6.71 18.88 0.13
N ASN A 179 6.52 17.59 -0.04
CA ASN A 179 7.40 16.67 -0.76
C ASN A 179 8.87 16.67 -0.24
N CYS A 180 9.03 16.83 1.06
CA CYS A 180 10.32 16.77 1.76
C CYS A 180 10.17 15.91 3.02
N PRO A 181 10.21 14.58 2.88
CA PRO A 181 9.98 13.67 3.99
C PRO A 181 11.09 13.68 5.03
N TYR A 182 10.75 13.25 6.25
CA TYR A 182 11.73 12.72 7.19
C TYR A 182 12.39 11.49 6.54
N GLN A 183 13.70 11.33 6.74
CA GLN A 183 14.47 10.30 6.06
C GLN A 183 15.61 9.78 6.92
N LEU A 184 15.64 8.48 7.13
CA LEU A 184 16.75 7.81 7.81
C LEU A 184 18.01 7.92 6.96
N GLY A 185 19.10 8.34 7.56
CA GLY A 185 20.37 8.46 6.83
C GLY A 185 21.55 8.78 7.74
N ASN A 186 22.73 8.24 7.41
CA ASN A 186 23.97 8.46 8.14
C ASN A 186 24.73 9.72 7.67
N CYS A 187 24.00 10.79 7.35
CA CYS A 187 24.52 12.03 6.80
C CYS A 187 24.04 13.24 7.58
N VAL A 188 24.69 14.38 7.37
CA VAL A 188 24.23 15.66 7.93
C VAL A 188 22.83 15.96 7.39
N GLY A 189 21.85 16.10 8.30
CA GLY A 189 20.44 16.32 7.99
C GLY A 189 19.62 15.05 7.79
N GLY A 190 20.19 13.86 7.94
CA GLY A 190 19.47 12.61 8.05
C GLY A 190 18.82 12.46 9.42
N ASP A 191 17.66 11.82 9.46
CA ASP A 191 16.98 11.46 10.69
C ASP A 191 17.51 10.11 11.24
N CYS A 192 17.21 9.84 12.47
CA CYS A 192 17.52 8.60 13.14
C CYS A 192 16.21 7.90 13.59
N PRO A 193 16.26 6.62 14.01
CA PRO A 193 15.07 5.87 14.39
C PRO A 193 14.22 6.55 15.50
N GLU A 194 14.82 7.40 16.32
CA GLU A 194 14.13 8.16 17.37
C GLU A 194 13.10 9.15 16.83
N ALA A 195 13.23 9.55 15.56
CA ALA A 195 12.27 10.41 14.89
C ALA A 195 11.02 9.65 14.40
N ALA A 196 11.02 8.31 14.49
CA ALA A 196 9.89 7.51 14.04
C ALA A 196 8.62 7.79 14.85
N GLU A 197 7.51 7.98 14.13
CA GLU A 197 6.18 7.97 14.71
C GLU A 197 5.73 6.53 14.94
N GLU A 198 5.13 6.27 16.09
CA GLU A 198 4.64 4.95 16.47
C GLU A 198 3.12 4.91 16.38
N PHE A 199 2.59 3.79 15.88
CA PHE A 199 1.17 3.56 15.76
C PHE A 199 0.80 2.23 16.40
N GLU A 200 -0.39 2.18 16.96
CA GLU A 200 -1.00 1.00 17.49
C GLU A 200 -2.45 0.90 16.99
N VAL A 201 -2.75 -0.18 16.24
CA VAL A 201 -4.10 -0.45 15.77
C VAL A 201 -4.61 -1.67 16.51
N GLU A 202 -5.47 -1.42 17.48
CA GLU A 202 -6.05 -2.44 18.35
C GLU A 202 -7.24 -3.17 17.71
N GLU A 203 -7.60 -4.29 18.29
CA GLU A 203 -8.79 -5.05 17.92
C GLU A 203 -8.88 -5.46 16.44
N LEU A 204 -7.76 -5.85 15.84
CA LEU A 204 -7.78 -6.44 14.51
C LEU A 204 -8.68 -7.68 14.48
N ARG A 205 -9.33 -7.89 13.34
CA ARG A 205 -10.28 -9.01 13.14
C ARG A 205 -9.93 -9.82 11.92
N PRO A 206 -10.24 -11.12 11.92
CA PRO A 206 -10.16 -11.90 10.69
C PRO A 206 -10.97 -11.25 9.57
N GLY A 207 -10.35 -11.08 8.42
CA GLY A 207 -10.90 -10.38 7.27
C GLY A 207 -10.40 -8.95 7.10
N ASP A 208 -9.80 -8.32 8.12
CA ASP A 208 -9.16 -7.02 7.95
C ASP A 208 -8.03 -7.11 6.91
N ILE A 209 -7.90 -6.06 6.10
CA ILE A 209 -6.86 -5.93 5.07
C ILE A 209 -5.98 -4.74 5.42
N ILE A 210 -4.67 -4.96 5.45
CA ILE A 210 -3.66 -3.93 5.64
C ILE A 210 -3.01 -3.68 4.28
N VAL A 211 -2.96 -2.42 3.86
CA VAL A 211 -2.25 -1.97 2.65
C VAL A 211 -1.14 -1.04 3.09
N LEU A 212 0.10 -1.45 2.90
CA LEU A 212 1.31 -0.72 3.21
C LEU A 212 1.99 -0.32 1.90
N GLY A 213 2.48 0.91 1.78
CA GLY A 213 3.16 1.35 0.56
C GLY A 213 4.05 2.57 0.74
N THR A 214 4.83 2.84 -0.29
CA THR A 214 5.64 4.05 -0.46
C THR A 214 4.80 5.21 -0.97
N ASP A 215 5.38 6.39 -1.08
CA ASP A 215 4.70 7.59 -1.57
C ASP A 215 4.18 7.41 -3.01
N GLY A 216 4.86 6.64 -3.86
CA GLY A 216 4.37 6.31 -5.20
C GLY A 216 2.98 5.65 -5.21
N LEU A 217 2.62 4.92 -4.13
CA LEU A 217 1.25 4.50 -3.90
C LEU A 217 0.40 5.65 -3.35
N LEU A 218 0.81 6.22 -2.22
CA LEU A 218 -0.03 7.10 -1.38
C LEU A 218 -0.31 8.46 -2.01
N ASP A 219 0.59 8.91 -2.90
CA ASP A 219 0.47 10.14 -3.69
C ASP A 219 -0.46 10.00 -4.90
N ASN A 220 -0.73 8.76 -5.34
CA ASN A 220 -1.44 8.50 -6.59
C ASN A 220 -2.81 7.85 -6.44
N ILE A 221 -3.18 7.33 -5.27
CA ILE A 221 -4.46 6.66 -5.06
C ILE A 221 -5.11 7.07 -3.74
N PHE A 222 -6.40 7.39 -3.78
CA PHE A 222 -7.19 7.66 -2.59
C PHE A 222 -7.61 6.36 -1.88
N ALA A 223 -7.86 6.44 -0.57
CA ALA A 223 -8.38 5.29 0.17
C ALA A 223 -9.68 4.73 -0.44
N SER A 224 -10.57 5.60 -0.93
CA SER A 224 -11.82 5.20 -1.59
C SER A 224 -11.59 4.40 -2.89
N GLU A 225 -10.53 4.69 -3.63
CA GLU A 225 -10.19 3.91 -4.82
C GLU A 225 -9.62 2.53 -4.45
N ILE A 226 -8.88 2.44 -3.33
CA ILE A 226 -8.44 1.14 -2.79
C ILE A 226 -9.65 0.32 -2.32
N GLU A 227 -10.65 0.96 -1.68
CA GLU A 227 -11.93 0.33 -1.32
C GLU A 227 -12.63 -0.26 -2.53
N GLU A 228 -12.71 0.49 -3.65
CA GLU A 228 -13.27 0.01 -4.92
C GLU A 228 -12.52 -1.23 -5.44
N VAL A 229 -11.18 -1.19 -5.40
CA VAL A 229 -10.35 -2.33 -5.81
C VAL A 229 -10.58 -3.54 -4.92
N ILE A 230 -10.63 -3.36 -3.59
CA ILE A 230 -10.90 -4.45 -2.63
C ILE A 230 -12.27 -5.08 -2.90
N VAL A 231 -13.33 -4.27 -3.08
CA VAL A 231 -14.67 -4.75 -3.39
C VAL A 231 -14.69 -5.55 -4.69
N ALA A 232 -14.05 -5.04 -5.73
CA ALA A 232 -13.99 -5.71 -7.03
C ALA A 232 -13.23 -7.04 -6.97
N TYR A 233 -12.21 -7.11 -6.12
CA TYR A 233 -11.35 -8.28 -5.95
C TYR A 233 -11.95 -9.36 -5.03
N ASP A 234 -12.67 -8.98 -3.97
CA ASP A 234 -13.21 -9.91 -2.96
C ASP A 234 -14.20 -10.94 -3.56
N VAL A 235 -14.71 -10.66 -4.76
CA VAL A 235 -15.54 -11.58 -5.55
C VAL A 235 -14.72 -12.74 -6.16
N SER A 236 -13.38 -12.62 -6.29
CA SER A 236 -12.55 -13.51 -7.10
C SER A 236 -11.46 -14.29 -6.38
N GLY A 237 -10.99 -13.91 -5.20
CA GLY A 237 -9.90 -14.65 -4.58
C GLY A 237 -9.29 -14.05 -3.32
N GLN A 238 -8.47 -14.87 -2.64
CA GLN A 238 -7.80 -14.51 -1.36
C GLN A 238 -6.28 -14.28 -1.54
N ASP A 239 -5.80 -14.08 -2.76
CA ASP A 239 -4.37 -13.92 -3.02
C ASP A 239 -3.93 -12.46 -2.79
N CYS A 240 -3.13 -12.25 -1.74
CA CYS A 240 -2.61 -10.93 -1.39
C CYS A 240 -1.64 -10.37 -2.43
N GLU A 241 -0.91 -11.21 -3.17
CA GLU A 241 0.01 -10.78 -4.24
C GLU A 241 -0.78 -10.23 -5.43
N GLU A 242 -1.87 -10.90 -5.80
CA GLU A 242 -2.76 -10.45 -6.86
C GLU A 242 -3.44 -9.14 -6.48
N LEU A 243 -3.95 -9.00 -5.24
CA LEU A 243 -4.55 -7.74 -4.76
C LEU A 243 -3.53 -6.60 -4.74
N ALA A 244 -2.30 -6.86 -4.26
CA ALA A 244 -1.22 -5.88 -4.29
C ALA A 244 -0.92 -5.41 -5.73
N SER A 245 -0.94 -6.33 -6.69
CA SER A 245 -0.76 -6.03 -8.11
C SER A 245 -1.87 -5.16 -8.67
N TYR A 246 -3.15 -5.42 -8.34
CA TYR A 246 -4.26 -4.58 -8.79
C TYR A 246 -4.15 -3.15 -8.22
N ILE A 247 -3.85 -3.01 -6.93
CA ILE A 247 -3.69 -1.71 -6.28
C ILE A 247 -2.50 -0.94 -6.90
N ALA A 248 -1.34 -1.61 -7.08
CA ALA A 248 -0.15 -1.00 -7.67
C ALA A 248 -0.40 -0.53 -9.12
N ASN A 249 -1.08 -1.35 -9.94
CA ASN A 249 -1.41 -0.97 -11.32
C ASN A 249 -2.42 0.18 -11.37
N ARG A 250 -3.36 0.27 -10.42
CA ARG A 250 -4.27 1.43 -10.33
C ARG A 250 -3.49 2.70 -9.99
N ALA A 251 -2.56 2.65 -9.02
CA ALA A 251 -1.70 3.76 -8.69
C ALA A 251 -0.81 4.17 -9.87
N LEU A 252 -0.25 3.20 -10.60
CA LEU A 252 0.53 3.46 -11.82
C LEU A 252 -0.30 4.16 -12.88
N TYR A 253 -1.52 3.70 -13.14
CA TYR A 253 -2.42 4.36 -14.08
C TYR A 253 -2.66 5.82 -13.68
N ASN A 254 -2.99 6.06 -12.41
CA ASN A 254 -3.22 7.39 -11.88
C ASN A 254 -1.96 8.28 -11.96
N SER A 255 -0.76 7.72 -11.72
CA SER A 255 0.50 8.46 -11.77
C SER A 255 0.83 9.01 -13.16
N LEU A 256 0.39 8.30 -14.20
CA LEU A 256 0.61 8.68 -15.60
C LEU A 256 -0.48 9.62 -16.15
N ASP A 257 -1.62 9.72 -15.46
CA ASP A 257 -2.73 10.59 -15.90
C ASP A 257 -2.54 12.03 -15.38
N LYS A 258 -2.10 12.90 -16.28
CA LYS A 258 -1.89 14.33 -16.00
C LYS A 258 -3.18 15.12 -15.75
N TYR A 259 -4.35 14.52 -15.89
CA TYR A 259 -5.64 15.17 -15.65
C TYR A 259 -6.37 14.60 -14.45
N ASN A 260 -5.89 13.48 -13.89
CA ASN A 260 -6.47 12.88 -12.72
C ASN A 260 -6.19 13.72 -11.47
N VAL A 261 -7.21 13.94 -10.66
CA VAL A 261 -7.01 14.55 -9.34
C VAL A 261 -6.37 13.50 -8.44
N SER A 262 -5.14 13.73 -8.00
CA SER A 262 -4.39 12.82 -7.13
C SER A 262 -4.28 13.36 -5.70
N PRO A 263 -4.00 12.49 -4.69
CA PRO A 263 -3.64 12.95 -3.36
C PRO A 263 -2.48 13.95 -3.37
N PHE A 264 -1.45 13.69 -4.19
CA PHE A 264 -0.31 14.60 -4.35
C PHE A 264 -0.71 15.99 -4.85
N GLN A 265 -1.59 16.06 -5.86
CA GLN A 265 -2.13 17.33 -6.35
C GLN A 265 -2.83 18.10 -5.24
N MET A 266 -3.65 17.42 -4.43
CA MET A 266 -4.38 18.07 -3.35
C MET A 266 -3.45 18.60 -2.26
N GLU A 267 -2.42 17.85 -1.90
CA GLU A 267 -1.42 18.30 -0.91
C GLU A 267 -0.56 19.44 -1.47
N ALA A 268 -0.20 19.41 -2.77
CA ALA A 268 0.47 20.53 -3.45
C ALA A 268 -0.35 21.82 -3.34
N GLN A 269 -1.64 21.76 -3.64
CA GLN A 269 -2.55 22.91 -3.54
C GLN A 269 -2.63 23.47 -2.12
N LYS A 270 -2.73 22.60 -1.09
CA LYS A 270 -2.71 23.01 0.32
C LYS A 270 -1.40 23.72 0.70
N ALA A 271 -0.28 23.28 0.10
CA ALA A 271 1.03 23.90 0.29
C ALA A 271 1.28 25.13 -0.58
N GLY A 272 0.28 25.61 -1.34
CA GLY A 272 0.41 26.74 -2.25
C GLY A 272 1.33 26.46 -3.45
N ARG A 273 1.43 25.19 -3.86
CA ARG A 273 2.21 24.73 -5.02
C ARG A 273 1.27 24.36 -6.16
N GLU A 274 1.73 24.63 -7.38
CA GLU A 274 1.02 24.19 -8.58
C GLU A 274 1.49 22.77 -8.95
N HIS A 275 0.57 21.84 -8.99
CA HIS A 275 0.73 20.50 -9.54
C HIS A 275 -0.61 20.02 -10.07
N VAL A 276 -0.63 19.35 -11.20
CA VAL A 276 -1.83 18.78 -11.82
C VAL A 276 -1.52 17.33 -12.21
N GLY A 277 -2.46 16.43 -11.92
CA GLY A 277 -2.32 15.02 -12.25
C GLY A 277 -1.63 14.19 -11.19
N GLY A 278 -1.18 13.01 -11.61
CA GLY A 278 -0.43 12.08 -10.79
C GLY A 278 1.06 12.46 -10.65
N LYS A 279 1.76 11.76 -9.76
CA LYS A 279 3.21 11.87 -9.56
C LYS A 279 3.87 10.55 -9.99
N ILE A 280 4.70 10.58 -11.04
CA ILE A 280 5.44 9.39 -11.49
C ILE A 280 6.54 9.08 -10.49
N ASP A 281 6.45 7.89 -9.86
CA ASP A 281 7.44 7.42 -8.90
C ASP A 281 7.53 5.89 -8.90
N ASP A 282 8.48 5.34 -8.13
CA ASP A 282 8.53 3.92 -7.79
C ASP A 282 7.29 3.57 -6.96
N ILE A 283 6.59 2.48 -7.26
CA ILE A 283 5.37 2.10 -6.56
C ILE A 283 5.58 0.77 -5.86
N THR A 284 5.64 0.80 -4.54
CA THR A 284 5.69 -0.41 -3.72
C THR A 284 4.40 -0.58 -2.94
N VAL A 285 3.79 -1.75 -3.06
CA VAL A 285 2.57 -2.14 -2.33
C VAL A 285 2.79 -3.48 -1.64
N VAL A 286 2.54 -3.53 -0.34
CA VAL A 286 2.44 -4.77 0.42
C VAL A 286 1.03 -4.89 0.98
N VAL A 287 0.35 -5.97 0.64
CA VAL A 287 -0.98 -6.29 1.19
C VAL A 287 -0.84 -7.40 2.21
N ALA A 288 -1.47 -7.23 3.36
CA ALA A 288 -1.59 -8.27 4.36
C ALA A 288 -3.06 -8.46 4.75
N ARG A 289 -3.52 -9.72 4.76
CA ARG A 289 -4.86 -10.08 5.23
C ARG A 289 -4.76 -10.77 6.58
N VAL A 290 -5.59 -10.31 7.53
CA VAL A 290 -5.68 -10.88 8.87
C VAL A 290 -6.55 -12.13 8.84
N LEU A 291 -6.02 -13.26 9.28
CA LEU A 291 -6.74 -14.52 9.39
C LEU A 291 -6.74 -15.05 10.83
N ALA A 292 -7.78 -15.81 11.19
CA ALA A 292 -7.78 -16.58 12.41
C ALA A 292 -7.05 -17.92 12.20
N SER A 293 -6.13 -18.26 13.10
CA SER A 293 -5.52 -19.60 13.15
C SER A 293 -6.54 -20.58 13.71
N THR A 294 -7.21 -21.32 12.85
CA THR A 294 -8.01 -22.46 13.32
C THR A 294 -7.05 -23.53 13.83
N LYS A 295 -7.12 -23.89 15.10
CA LYS A 295 -6.44 -25.10 15.63
C LYS A 295 -7.10 -26.33 15.01
N ASN A 296 -6.86 -26.57 13.73
CA ASN A 296 -7.36 -27.76 13.07
C ASN A 296 -6.53 -28.96 13.53
N LYS A 297 -7.18 -29.93 14.20
CA LYS A 297 -6.62 -31.25 14.57
C LYS A 297 -6.25 -32.10 13.34
N ASN A 298 -6.34 -31.57 12.13
CA ASN A 298 -6.03 -32.27 10.88
C ASN A 298 -4.73 -31.78 10.24
N LYS A 299 -3.59 -32.24 10.74
CA LYS A 299 -2.24 -32.05 10.19
C LYS A 299 -2.02 -32.56 8.75
N ASN A 300 -3.05 -33.02 8.03
CA ASN A 300 -2.86 -33.79 6.79
C ASN A 300 -3.31 -33.11 5.49
N ILE A 301 -3.82 -31.88 5.50
CA ILE A 301 -4.33 -31.25 4.26
C ILE A 301 -3.26 -30.47 3.51
N TYR A 302 -2.28 -29.90 4.19
CA TYR A 302 -1.23 -29.08 3.52
C TYR A 302 -0.08 -29.87 2.87
N LYS A 303 -0.07 -31.20 2.99
CA LYS A 303 0.98 -32.05 2.38
C LYS A 303 0.70 -32.40 0.90
N LYS A 304 -0.39 -31.92 0.30
CA LYS A 304 -0.83 -32.30 -1.05
C LYS A 304 -0.77 -31.21 -2.11
N LEU A 305 -0.20 -30.04 -1.81
CA LEU A 305 0.01 -28.95 -2.75
C LEU A 305 1.50 -28.61 -3.00
N SER A 306 2.39 -29.60 -2.85
CA SER A 306 3.69 -29.55 -3.50
C SER A 306 3.50 -29.93 -4.96
N ILE A 307 3.16 -28.97 -5.79
CA ILE A 307 3.17 -29.15 -7.25
C ILE A 307 4.63 -29.31 -7.66
N GLU A 308 4.95 -30.49 -8.21
CA GLU A 308 6.21 -30.78 -8.87
C GLU A 308 6.48 -29.71 -9.95
N ARG A 309 7.47 -28.86 -9.69
CA ARG A 309 8.04 -28.03 -10.74
C ARG A 309 8.91 -28.92 -11.61
N ASN A 310 8.33 -29.39 -12.70
CA ASN A 310 9.11 -29.98 -13.77
C ASN A 310 9.95 -28.89 -14.44
N THR A 311 11.25 -28.94 -14.19
CA THR A 311 12.26 -28.16 -14.92
C THR A 311 12.39 -28.71 -16.33
N GLY A 312 11.64 -28.13 -17.26
CA GLY A 312 11.77 -28.37 -18.69
C GLY A 312 11.90 -27.03 -19.41
N THR A 313 13.12 -26.71 -19.78
CA THR A 313 13.46 -25.61 -20.68
C THR A 313 12.78 -25.79 -22.03
N THR A 314 11.77 -24.99 -22.31
CA THR A 314 11.35 -24.67 -23.70
C THR A 314 10.65 -23.33 -23.73
N THR A 315 11.28 -22.36 -24.34
CA THR A 315 10.73 -21.06 -24.72
C THR A 315 9.52 -21.27 -25.65
N ARG A 316 8.31 -21.16 -25.10
CA ARG A 316 7.09 -21.08 -25.92
C ARG A 316 6.73 -19.61 -26.09
N ALA A 317 6.83 -19.14 -27.32
CA ALA A 317 6.23 -17.89 -27.72
C ALA A 317 4.70 -18.05 -27.69
N TYR A 318 4.03 -17.24 -26.85
CA TYR A 318 2.57 -17.20 -26.83
C TYR A 318 2.10 -16.01 -27.65
N SER A 319 1.27 -16.26 -28.68
CA SER A 319 0.49 -15.22 -29.34
C SER A 319 -0.88 -15.13 -28.68
N LEU A 320 -1.30 -13.92 -28.31
CA LEU A 320 -2.64 -13.66 -27.80
C LEU A 320 -3.50 -13.14 -28.94
N LYS A 321 -4.56 -13.88 -29.25
CA LYS A 321 -5.57 -13.43 -30.19
C LYS A 321 -6.67 -12.69 -29.46
N PHE A 322 -6.86 -11.43 -29.81
CA PHE A 322 -7.96 -10.62 -29.31
C PHE A 322 -9.05 -10.53 -30.39
N GLN A 323 -10.27 -10.88 -30.01
CA GLN A 323 -11.45 -10.64 -30.84
C GLN A 323 -12.28 -9.52 -30.23
N PHE A 324 -12.42 -8.43 -30.95
CA PHE A 324 -13.31 -7.35 -30.58
C PHE A 324 -14.57 -7.38 -31.45
N HIS A 325 -15.74 -7.28 -30.81
CA HIS A 325 -17.00 -7.03 -31.49
C HIS A 325 -17.22 -5.53 -31.57
N ILE A 326 -17.02 -4.93 -32.73
CA ILE A 326 -17.39 -3.54 -33.01
C ILE A 326 -18.32 -3.57 -34.23
N GLY A 327 -19.62 -3.57 -33.98
CA GLY A 327 -20.60 -3.69 -35.06
C GLY A 327 -20.50 -5.03 -35.81
N GLU A 328 -21.05 -5.12 -37.03
CA GLU A 328 -21.14 -6.35 -37.80
C GLU A 328 -19.82 -6.84 -38.44
N ARG A 329 -18.66 -6.36 -38.03
CA ARG A 329 -17.35 -6.81 -38.61
C ARG A 329 -16.40 -7.29 -37.53
N HIS A 330 -15.95 -8.54 -37.69
CA HIS A 330 -14.88 -9.13 -36.91
C HIS A 330 -13.52 -8.66 -37.42
N LYS A 331 -12.70 -8.03 -36.61
CA LYS A 331 -11.27 -7.84 -36.88
C LYS A 331 -10.47 -8.54 -35.81
N ALA A 332 -9.57 -9.43 -36.21
CA ALA A 332 -8.59 -10.06 -35.34
C ALA A 332 -7.24 -9.36 -35.52
N PHE A 333 -6.59 -9.05 -34.44
CA PHE A 333 -5.22 -8.52 -34.41
C PHE A 333 -4.32 -9.48 -33.65
N ASP A 334 -3.23 -9.90 -34.25
CA ASP A 334 -2.16 -10.65 -33.60
C ASP A 334 -1.11 -9.63 -33.09
N VAL A 335 -0.93 -9.52 -31.79
CA VAL A 335 0.09 -8.66 -31.18
C VAL A 335 1.20 -9.55 -30.64
N PRO A 336 2.46 -9.42 -31.12
CA PRO A 336 3.57 -10.15 -30.54
C PRO A 336 3.82 -9.67 -29.11
N CYS A 337 3.71 -10.58 -28.16
CA CYS A 337 3.86 -10.25 -26.73
C CYS A 337 5.34 -10.26 -26.35
N GLN A 338 6.03 -9.13 -26.52
CA GLN A 338 7.40 -8.96 -26.01
C GLN A 338 7.46 -8.34 -24.60
N ASN A 339 6.35 -7.80 -24.08
CA ASN A 339 6.31 -7.20 -22.74
C ASN A 339 5.24 -7.85 -21.87
N ALA A 340 5.64 -8.36 -20.71
CA ALA A 340 4.75 -8.89 -19.67
C ALA A 340 3.70 -7.86 -19.18
N PHE A 341 3.95 -6.59 -19.43
CA PHE A 341 3.15 -5.43 -19.06
C PHE A 341 1.72 -5.42 -19.65
N LEU A 342 1.54 -5.92 -20.89
CA LEU A 342 0.23 -5.92 -21.54
C LEU A 342 -0.71 -7.05 -21.07
N ARG A 343 -0.24 -8.01 -20.28
CA ARG A 343 -1.05 -9.15 -19.85
C ARG A 343 -2.08 -8.82 -18.77
N TYR A 344 -1.82 -7.81 -17.93
CA TYR A 344 -2.64 -7.53 -16.74
C TYR A 344 -3.68 -6.41 -16.94
N THR A 345 -3.41 -5.44 -17.81
CA THR A 345 -4.31 -4.29 -17.99
C THR A 345 -5.65 -4.61 -18.64
N PHE A 346 -5.76 -5.70 -19.42
CA PHE A 346 -6.99 -6.03 -20.16
C PHE A 346 -8.01 -6.87 -19.38
N SER A 347 -7.64 -7.50 -18.29
CA SER A 347 -8.58 -8.30 -17.50
C SER A 347 -9.58 -7.42 -16.72
N CYS A 348 -9.17 -6.24 -16.29
CA CYS A 348 -10.00 -5.32 -15.48
C CYS A 348 -11.03 -4.50 -16.31
N PHE A 349 -10.93 -4.47 -17.66
CA PHE A 349 -11.69 -3.53 -18.49
C PHE A 349 -12.86 -4.14 -19.27
N ARG A 350 -13.52 -5.16 -18.75
CA ARG A 350 -14.67 -5.74 -19.46
C ARG A 350 -15.89 -4.82 -19.61
N ASN A 351 -15.95 -3.66 -18.97
CA ASN A 351 -17.19 -2.84 -18.91
C ASN A 351 -17.11 -1.38 -19.37
N SER A 352 -16.07 -0.94 -20.09
CA SER A 352 -16.08 0.46 -20.58
C SER A 352 -15.58 0.61 -22.02
N ALA A 353 -16.51 0.68 -22.96
CA ALA A 353 -16.26 0.95 -24.39
C ALA A 353 -15.57 2.30 -24.65
N ASN A 354 -15.62 3.25 -23.71
CA ASN A 354 -15.00 4.57 -23.85
C ASN A 354 -13.48 4.56 -23.57
N LEU A 355 -12.96 3.58 -22.84
CA LEU A 355 -11.54 3.49 -22.53
C LEU A 355 -10.72 2.91 -23.70
N ALA A 356 -11.28 1.95 -24.44
CA ALA A 356 -10.63 1.39 -25.63
C ALA A 356 -10.37 2.44 -26.72
N LYS A 357 -11.24 3.47 -26.81
CA LYS A 357 -11.08 4.56 -27.78
C LYS A 357 -9.92 5.51 -27.42
N ARG A 358 -9.72 5.80 -26.12
CA ARG A 358 -8.60 6.63 -25.64
C ARG A 358 -7.24 5.95 -25.78
N PHE A 359 -7.16 4.62 -25.63
CA PHE A 359 -5.93 3.87 -25.81
C PHE A 359 -5.45 3.84 -27.28
N LEU A 360 -6.37 3.86 -28.22
CA LEU A 360 -6.04 3.93 -29.66
C LEU A 360 -5.52 5.31 -30.09
N GLU A 361 -5.92 6.37 -29.42
CA GLU A 361 -5.47 7.74 -29.70
C GLU A 361 -4.08 8.07 -29.10
N CYS A 362 -3.61 7.29 -28.13
CA CYS A 362 -2.25 7.43 -27.54
C CYS A 362 -1.19 6.54 -28.21
N ALA A 363 -1.60 5.59 -29.05
CA ALA A 363 -0.69 4.61 -29.69
C ALA A 363 -0.43 4.94 -31.19
N THR A 364 -1.01 6.03 -31.70
CA THR A 364 -0.69 6.65 -32.99
C THR A 364 0.03 7.96 -32.80
#